data_ab1aa1d06ba92ffd9ff3a4975830d8d9
#
_entry.id   ab1aa1d06ba92ffd9ff3a4975830d8d9
#
_cell.length_a   1.000
_cell.length_b   1.000
_cell.length_c   1.000
_cell.angle_alpha   90.00
_cell.angle_beta   90.00
_cell.angle_gamma   90.00
#
_symmetry.space_group_name_H-M   'P 1'
#
loop_
_entity.id
_entity.type
_entity.pdbx_description
1 polymer ?
#
loop_
_entity_poly.entity_id
_entity_poly.type
_entity_poly.pdbx_seq_one_letter_code
_entity_poly.pdbx_strand_id
1 'polypeptide(L)'
;QKSWIVDAGGPDEVSFVGGINLVRPSLLASAGHGPVKGSQDHDVYLEVQGPATTDVHHNFVQRWNEASEREQKDGAWPEPAKVTDLAFPTAITPEAGEIPVQITRTVMEGLYQNDTATPGGEPFAIAEGDKSSLEQYLTAIGAAREAIYVEDQAIGSSSIVDALEAALCRGVDVVFLVPGHAHPAFVEARRDPRAASFFEKLAALGDHASFTLAAICGSRGNGHYDEVYVHAKIMLVDDAWTLIGSTNIAERSFHRDTELNASFWHAETTRSLRVELFQEHLGRDTTGLDARAALRLFHEIARANDDRRAFWKQLEGLAYAVDPVEYGA
;
A
#
# COMPACT_ATOMS: atom_id res chain seq x y z
N GLN A 1 -1.20 11.16 3.02
CA GLN A 1 0.07 11.14 2.27
C GLN A 1 1.25 11.10 3.20
N LYS A 2 2.29 10.39 2.78
CA LYS A 2 3.56 10.29 3.46
C LYS A 2 4.66 10.36 2.40
N SER A 3 5.25 11.53 2.26
CA SER A 3 6.33 11.77 1.32
C SER A 3 7.39 12.67 1.93
N TRP A 4 8.61 12.51 1.47
CA TRP A 4 9.77 13.29 1.87
C TRP A 4 10.47 13.73 0.61
N ILE A 5 11.02 14.91 0.67
CA ILE A 5 11.80 15.47 -0.42
C ILE A 5 13.08 16.01 0.19
N VAL A 6 14.18 15.62 -0.39
CA VAL A 6 15.52 16.09 -0.02
C VAL A 6 16.06 16.87 -1.17
N ASP A 7 16.72 18.01 -0.87
CA ASP A 7 17.30 18.93 -1.85
C ASP A 7 16.30 19.45 -2.92
N ALA A 8 15.05 19.75 -2.44
CA ALA A 8 13.93 20.18 -3.26
C ALA A 8 14.30 21.31 -4.22
N GLY A 9 14.02 21.13 -5.52
CA GLY A 9 14.35 22.06 -6.60
C GLY A 9 15.83 22.08 -7.01
N GLY A 10 16.66 21.24 -6.40
CA GLY A 10 18.07 21.05 -6.77
C GLY A 10 18.26 19.97 -7.85
N PRO A 11 19.46 19.88 -8.44
CA PRO A 11 19.75 18.86 -9.44
C PRO A 11 19.81 17.42 -8.88
N ASP A 12 20.04 17.29 -7.58
CA ASP A 12 20.15 16.03 -6.86
C ASP A 12 18.89 15.73 -6.01
N GLU A 13 17.76 16.32 -6.42
CA GLU A 13 16.49 16.15 -5.72
C GLU A 13 16.08 14.67 -5.67
N VAL A 14 15.73 14.21 -4.46
CA VAL A 14 15.28 12.84 -4.18
C VAL A 14 13.97 12.90 -3.42
N SER A 15 13.03 12.05 -3.76
CA SER A 15 11.78 11.88 -3.01
C SER A 15 11.58 10.46 -2.50
N PHE A 16 10.82 10.36 -1.42
CA PHE A 16 10.41 9.10 -0.81
C PHE A 16 8.89 9.07 -0.72
N VAL A 17 8.29 7.98 -1.19
CA VAL A 17 6.83 7.75 -1.16
C VAL A 17 6.56 6.41 -0.48
N GLY A 18 5.64 6.36 0.48
CA GLY A 18 5.34 5.10 1.15
C GLY A 18 4.38 5.21 2.33
N GLY A 19 4.33 4.17 3.15
CA GLY A 19 3.39 4.02 4.25
C GLY A 19 3.90 4.49 5.60
N ILE A 20 5.22 4.59 5.82
CA ILE A 20 5.81 4.75 7.15
C ILE A 20 5.39 6.04 7.84
N ASN A 21 4.85 5.92 9.06
CA ASN A 21 4.55 7.05 9.93
C ASN A 21 5.78 7.44 10.76
N LEU A 22 6.08 8.74 10.85
CA LEU A 22 7.13 9.26 11.73
C LEU A 22 6.71 9.29 13.22
N VAL A 23 6.23 8.18 13.72
CA VAL A 23 5.77 8.12 15.09
C VAL A 23 6.41 6.96 15.85
N ARG A 24 7.52 7.23 16.54
CA ARG A 24 8.13 6.36 17.57
C ARG A 24 8.95 5.12 17.10
N PRO A 25 9.46 4.32 18.08
CA PRO A 25 10.47 3.28 17.89
C PRO A 25 10.12 2.12 16.97
N SER A 26 8.85 1.97 16.56
CA SER A 26 8.46 1.04 15.50
C SER A 26 9.18 1.31 14.16
N LEU A 27 9.60 2.54 13.93
CA LEU A 27 10.42 2.95 12.80
C LEU A 27 11.83 2.39 12.79
N LEU A 28 12.27 1.80 13.86
CA LEU A 28 13.65 1.33 14.03
C LEU A 28 13.76 -0.19 13.96
N ALA A 29 12.67 -0.89 13.66
CA ALA A 29 12.73 -2.32 13.40
C ALA A 29 13.53 -2.55 12.11
N SER A 30 14.69 -3.18 12.24
CA SER A 30 15.46 -3.67 11.11
C SER A 30 14.68 -4.77 10.39
N ALA A 31 14.98 -4.98 9.11
CA ALA A 31 14.45 -6.09 8.33
C ALA A 31 14.54 -7.42 9.12
N GLY A 32 13.50 -8.23 9.00
CA GLY A 32 13.40 -9.50 9.70
C GLY A 32 12.86 -9.38 11.11
N HIS A 33 11.58 -9.17 11.24
CA HIS A 33 10.80 -9.07 12.50
C HIS A 33 11.18 -10.12 13.55
N GLY A 34 12.36 -9.96 14.14
CA GLY A 34 12.85 -10.78 15.26
C GLY A 34 12.03 -10.55 16.53
N PRO A 35 12.29 -11.28 17.61
CA PRO A 35 11.61 -11.14 18.88
C PRO A 35 11.94 -9.81 19.54
N VAL A 36 11.32 -8.73 19.09
CA VAL A 36 11.40 -7.40 19.71
C VAL A 36 10.18 -7.22 20.61
N LYS A 37 10.39 -6.68 21.81
CA LYS A 37 9.28 -6.37 22.71
C LYS A 37 8.51 -5.16 22.19
N GLY A 38 7.25 -5.35 21.87
CA GLY A 38 6.32 -4.31 21.43
C GLY A 38 5.70 -4.62 20.05
N SER A 39 4.72 -3.83 19.64
CA SER A 39 4.17 -3.94 18.30
C SER A 39 5.21 -3.45 17.30
N GLN A 40 5.38 -4.22 16.22
CA GLN A 40 6.21 -3.87 15.09
C GLN A 40 5.29 -3.59 13.91
N ASP A 41 5.57 -2.50 13.19
CA ASP A 41 4.89 -2.21 11.95
C ASP A 41 5.77 -2.73 10.80
N HIS A 42 5.17 -3.49 9.89
CA HIS A 42 5.77 -3.85 8.63
C HIS A 42 5.37 -2.79 7.60
N ASP A 43 6.34 -2.04 7.07
CA ASP A 43 6.08 -0.90 6.18
C ASP A 43 7.24 -0.64 5.22
N VAL A 44 7.02 0.20 4.21
CA VAL A 44 7.98 0.44 3.13
C VAL A 44 7.95 1.88 2.62
N TYR A 45 9.08 2.34 2.13
CA TYR A 45 9.23 3.51 1.25
C TYR A 45 9.87 3.11 -0.08
N LEU A 46 9.43 3.79 -1.13
CA LEU A 46 10.13 3.83 -2.41
C LEU A 46 10.92 5.13 -2.49
N GLU A 47 12.23 5.03 -2.71
CA GLU A 47 13.07 6.15 -3.11
C GLU A 47 12.91 6.39 -4.62
N VAL A 48 12.69 7.65 -5.01
CA VAL A 48 12.50 8.08 -6.39
C VAL A 48 13.51 9.17 -6.71
N GLN A 49 14.23 9.01 -7.80
CA GLN A 49 15.12 9.99 -8.39
C GLN A 49 14.71 10.27 -9.84
N GLY A 50 15.06 11.44 -10.35
CA GLY A 50 14.73 11.80 -11.73
C GLY A 50 13.38 12.52 -11.88
N PRO A 51 12.83 12.60 -13.10
CA PRO A 51 11.67 13.44 -13.43
C PRO A 51 10.44 13.24 -12.55
N ALA A 52 10.13 12.00 -12.14
CA ALA A 52 8.97 11.70 -11.30
C ALA A 52 9.06 12.35 -9.90
N THR A 53 10.25 12.72 -9.43
CA THR A 53 10.43 13.47 -8.17
C THR A 53 9.78 14.85 -8.26
N THR A 54 9.77 15.48 -9.43
CA THR A 54 9.09 16.77 -9.66
C THR A 54 7.58 16.67 -9.37
N ASP A 55 6.93 15.55 -9.72
CA ASP A 55 5.51 15.34 -9.44
C ASP A 55 5.26 15.20 -7.94
N VAL A 56 6.14 14.50 -7.22
CA VAL A 56 6.08 14.40 -5.75
C VAL A 56 6.26 15.76 -5.10
N HIS A 57 7.23 16.54 -5.56
CA HIS A 57 7.48 17.90 -5.09
C HIS A 57 6.29 18.83 -5.36
N HIS A 58 5.77 18.85 -6.58
CA HIS A 58 4.58 19.60 -6.94
C HIS A 58 3.38 19.25 -6.03
N ASN A 59 3.11 17.97 -5.85
CA ASN A 59 2.03 17.50 -4.95
C ASN A 59 2.25 17.95 -3.50
N PHE A 60 3.48 17.92 -3.00
CA PHE A 60 3.81 18.42 -1.67
C PHE A 60 3.51 19.91 -1.53
N VAL A 61 3.98 20.74 -2.48
CA VAL A 61 3.76 22.19 -2.50
C VAL A 61 2.27 22.52 -2.60
N GLN A 62 1.54 21.88 -3.52
CA GLN A 62 0.11 22.09 -3.68
C GLN A 62 -0.62 21.77 -2.36
N ARG A 63 -0.33 20.64 -1.74
CA ARG A 63 -0.94 20.28 -0.47
C ARG A 63 -0.60 21.25 0.66
N TRP A 64 0.63 21.73 0.72
CA TRP A 64 1.06 22.70 1.72
C TRP A 64 0.31 24.02 1.55
N ASN A 65 0.27 24.56 0.34
CA ASN A 65 -0.36 25.84 0.04
C ASN A 65 -1.87 25.77 0.32
N GLU A 66 -2.54 24.73 -0.12
CA GLU A 66 -3.97 24.52 0.12
C GLU A 66 -4.31 24.33 1.63
N ALA A 67 -3.42 23.68 2.38
CA ALA A 67 -3.60 23.55 3.83
C ALA A 67 -3.43 24.88 4.54
N SER A 68 -2.57 25.75 4.04
CA SER A 68 -2.26 27.06 4.64
C SER A 68 -3.43 28.04 4.59
N GLU A 69 -4.39 27.83 3.69
CA GLU A 69 -5.56 28.68 3.51
C GLU A 69 -6.78 28.25 4.34
N ARG A 70 -6.65 27.21 5.16
CA ARG A 70 -7.75 26.66 5.94
C ARG A 70 -7.70 27.04 7.42
N GLU A 71 -8.88 27.17 8.06
CA GLU A 71 -8.96 27.40 9.48
C GLU A 71 -8.43 26.19 10.28
N GLN A 72 -7.66 26.46 11.30
CA GLN A 72 -7.00 25.42 12.10
C GLN A 72 -8.01 24.42 12.71
N LYS A 73 -9.19 24.87 13.08
CA LYS A 73 -10.23 24.03 13.65
C LYS A 73 -10.81 23.02 12.67
N ASP A 74 -10.85 23.38 11.40
CA ASP A 74 -11.37 22.57 10.29
C ASP A 74 -10.25 22.12 9.33
N GLY A 75 -8.99 22.21 9.79
CA GLY A 75 -7.83 22.03 8.96
C GLY A 75 -7.43 23.29 8.19
N ALA A 76 -8.00 24.44 8.53
CA ALA A 76 -7.66 25.73 7.94
C ALA A 76 -6.86 26.61 8.92
N TRP A 77 -6.10 27.54 8.42
CA TRP A 77 -5.29 28.45 9.22
C TRP A 77 -6.12 29.71 9.58
N PRO A 78 -6.07 30.16 10.85
CA PRO A 78 -6.89 31.30 11.31
C PRO A 78 -6.51 32.64 10.66
N GLU A 79 -5.29 32.74 10.12
CA GLU A 79 -4.76 33.95 9.52
C GLU A 79 -3.92 33.61 8.27
N PRO A 80 -4.54 33.47 7.10
CA PRO A 80 -3.86 33.10 5.85
C PRO A 80 -2.64 33.98 5.54
N ALA A 81 -2.73 35.28 5.84
CA ALA A 81 -1.63 36.24 5.60
C ALA A 81 -0.33 35.96 6.39
N LYS A 82 -0.35 35.07 7.36
CA LYS A 82 0.83 34.66 8.14
C LYS A 82 1.44 33.36 7.66
N VAL A 83 0.81 32.68 6.73
CA VAL A 83 1.32 31.44 6.16
C VAL A 83 2.03 31.77 4.86
N THR A 84 3.27 31.33 4.75
CA THR A 84 4.06 31.50 3.53
C THR A 84 3.84 30.33 2.63
N ASP A 85 3.25 30.56 1.47
CA ASP A 85 3.16 29.57 0.42
C ASP A 85 4.55 29.19 -0.08
N LEU A 86 4.71 27.94 -0.45
CA LEU A 86 5.89 27.44 -1.11
C LEU A 86 5.78 27.68 -2.63
N ALA A 87 6.91 27.96 -3.24
CA ALA A 87 6.98 28.07 -4.69
C ALA A 87 6.86 26.68 -5.33
N PHE A 88 6.03 26.58 -6.36
CA PHE A 88 5.96 25.35 -7.16
C PHE A 88 7.29 25.13 -7.91
N PRO A 89 7.67 23.85 -8.17
CA PRO A 89 8.82 23.58 -9.02
C PRO A 89 8.63 24.19 -10.40
N THR A 90 9.69 24.79 -10.94
CA THR A 90 9.67 25.48 -12.26
C THR A 90 10.43 24.72 -13.34
N ALA A 91 11.12 23.65 -12.97
CA ALA A 91 11.88 22.79 -13.87
C ALA A 91 11.66 21.32 -13.51
N ILE A 92 11.82 20.46 -14.49
CA ILE A 92 11.80 19.01 -14.29
C ILE A 92 13.16 18.58 -13.74
N THR A 93 13.16 17.74 -12.70
CA THR A 93 14.37 17.12 -12.14
C THR A 93 15.08 16.31 -13.24
N PRO A 94 16.41 16.41 -13.37
CA PRO A 94 17.16 15.69 -14.40
C PRO A 94 16.90 14.18 -14.40
N GLU A 95 17.00 13.54 -15.55
CA GLU A 95 16.88 12.08 -15.69
C GLU A 95 17.91 11.35 -14.82
N ALA A 96 17.46 10.30 -14.14
CA ALA A 96 18.28 9.47 -13.25
C ALA A 96 17.91 7.98 -13.40
N GLY A 97 18.06 7.44 -14.60
CA GLY A 97 17.77 6.05 -14.92
C GLY A 97 16.74 5.89 -16.02
N GLU A 98 16.33 4.63 -16.26
CA GLU A 98 15.48 4.26 -17.41
C GLU A 98 14.14 3.62 -16.98
N ILE A 99 13.87 3.50 -15.68
CA ILE A 99 12.65 2.86 -15.18
C ILE A 99 11.47 3.83 -15.28
N PRO A 100 10.41 3.49 -16.04
CA PRO A 100 9.19 4.30 -16.08
C PRO A 100 8.52 4.32 -14.71
N VAL A 101 8.32 5.53 -14.16
CA VAL A 101 7.64 5.76 -12.88
C VAL A 101 6.40 6.59 -13.11
N GLN A 102 5.31 6.24 -12.44
CA GLN A 102 4.07 7.01 -12.44
C GLN A 102 3.69 7.39 -11.01
N ILE A 103 3.39 8.65 -10.81
CA ILE A 103 2.85 9.17 -9.55
C ILE A 103 1.34 9.28 -9.69
N THR A 104 0.60 8.71 -8.73
CA THR A 104 -0.86 8.82 -8.64
C THR A 104 -1.26 9.27 -7.24
N ARG A 105 -2.44 9.86 -7.13
CA ARG A 105 -2.90 10.42 -5.87
C ARG A 105 -4.41 10.31 -5.66
N THR A 106 -4.82 10.56 -4.45
CA THR A 106 -6.22 10.83 -4.11
C THR A 106 -6.33 12.25 -3.56
N VAL A 107 -7.25 13.02 -4.11
CA VAL A 107 -7.68 14.33 -3.60
C VAL A 107 -9.20 14.37 -3.70
N MET A 108 -9.85 14.69 -2.59
CA MET A 108 -11.31 14.81 -2.57
C MET A 108 -11.77 16.04 -3.37
N GLU A 109 -12.86 15.91 -4.09
CA GLU A 109 -13.53 17.04 -4.79
C GLU A 109 -13.73 18.24 -3.85
N GLY A 110 -13.40 19.43 -4.33
CA GLY A 110 -13.51 20.69 -3.60
C GLY A 110 -12.43 20.91 -2.52
N LEU A 111 -11.51 19.95 -2.33
CA LEU A 111 -10.46 20.06 -1.31
C LEU A 111 -9.36 21.04 -1.73
N TYR A 112 -8.97 21.02 -3.00
CA TYR A 112 -7.94 21.88 -3.59
C TYR A 112 -8.55 22.78 -4.67
N GLN A 113 -7.99 23.96 -4.86
CA GLN A 113 -8.44 24.94 -5.86
C GLN A 113 -7.30 25.35 -6.82
N ASN A 114 -6.06 25.26 -6.40
CA ASN A 114 -4.91 25.68 -7.19
C ASN A 114 -4.59 24.60 -8.25
N ASP A 115 -4.82 24.93 -9.52
CA ASP A 115 -4.62 24.08 -10.69
C ASP A 115 -3.27 24.30 -11.41
N THR A 116 -2.30 24.91 -10.72
CA THR A 116 -0.93 25.09 -11.27
C THR A 116 -0.40 23.75 -11.78
N ALA A 117 -0.01 23.70 -13.04
CA ALA A 117 0.53 22.49 -13.65
C ALA A 117 1.92 22.13 -13.13
N THR A 118 2.25 20.84 -13.14
CA THR A 118 3.65 20.40 -13.03
C THR A 118 4.45 20.92 -14.22
N PRO A 119 5.73 21.26 -14.07
CA PRO A 119 6.56 21.66 -15.20
C PRO A 119 6.47 20.68 -16.37
N GLY A 120 6.16 21.17 -17.56
CA GLY A 120 5.97 20.35 -18.76
C GLY A 120 4.62 19.63 -18.85
N GLY A 121 3.76 19.75 -17.85
CA GLY A 121 2.42 19.18 -17.82
C GLY A 121 1.34 20.18 -18.24
N GLU A 122 0.14 19.66 -18.45
CA GLU A 122 -1.06 20.45 -18.66
C GLU A 122 -1.76 20.75 -17.32
N PRO A 123 -2.47 21.90 -17.20
CA PRO A 123 -3.29 22.20 -16.03
C PRO A 123 -4.31 21.08 -15.77
N PHE A 124 -4.44 20.71 -14.51
CA PHE A 124 -5.37 19.69 -14.08
C PHE A 124 -6.50 20.29 -13.23
N ALA A 125 -7.75 19.98 -13.55
CA ALA A 125 -8.92 20.52 -12.85
C ALA A 125 -9.06 19.93 -11.44
N ILE A 126 -8.11 20.24 -10.56
CA ILE A 126 -7.99 19.62 -9.21
C ILE A 126 -9.21 19.91 -8.32
N ALA A 127 -9.97 20.95 -8.59
CA ALA A 127 -11.21 21.25 -7.89
C ALA A 127 -12.27 20.14 -8.05
N GLU A 128 -12.19 19.34 -9.14
CA GLU A 128 -13.03 18.16 -9.36
C GLU A 128 -12.54 16.93 -8.58
N GLY A 129 -11.42 17.07 -7.87
CA GLY A 129 -10.75 15.98 -7.17
C GLY A 129 -9.84 15.16 -8.08
N ASP A 130 -9.14 14.18 -7.49
CA ASP A 130 -8.26 13.25 -8.18
C ASP A 130 -8.44 11.85 -7.59
N LYS A 131 -8.77 10.88 -8.42
CA LYS A 131 -8.98 9.47 -8.05
C LYS A 131 -8.01 8.55 -8.76
N SER A 132 -6.91 9.08 -9.27
CA SER A 132 -5.94 8.30 -10.04
C SER A 132 -5.33 7.13 -9.25
N SER A 133 -5.28 7.24 -7.91
CA SER A 133 -4.90 6.09 -7.07
C SER A 133 -5.84 4.89 -7.26
N LEU A 134 -7.16 5.07 -7.16
CA LEU A 134 -8.13 3.99 -7.36
C LEU A 134 -8.08 3.44 -8.79
N GLU A 135 -8.03 4.33 -9.78
CA GLU A 135 -7.98 3.95 -11.19
C GLU A 135 -6.74 3.10 -11.50
N GLN A 136 -5.61 3.43 -10.89
CA GLN A 136 -4.37 2.67 -11.03
C GLN A 136 -4.49 1.27 -10.45
N TYR A 137 -5.04 1.11 -9.23
CA TYR A 137 -5.29 -0.20 -8.63
C TYR A 137 -6.20 -1.05 -9.52
N LEU A 138 -7.32 -0.50 -9.96
CA LEU A 138 -8.28 -1.22 -10.82
C LEU A 138 -7.67 -1.62 -12.17
N THR A 139 -6.88 -0.73 -12.76
CA THR A 139 -6.19 -0.99 -14.03
C THR A 139 -5.16 -2.11 -13.87
N ALA A 140 -4.35 -2.07 -12.81
CA ALA A 140 -3.33 -3.08 -12.55
C ALA A 140 -3.95 -4.47 -12.28
N ILE A 141 -5.00 -4.54 -11.44
CA ILE A 141 -5.73 -5.79 -11.18
C ILE A 141 -6.40 -6.32 -12.46
N GLY A 142 -6.99 -5.42 -13.26
CA GLY A 142 -7.61 -5.78 -14.54
C GLY A 142 -6.61 -6.32 -15.58
N ALA A 143 -5.38 -5.83 -15.56
CA ALA A 143 -4.31 -6.24 -16.48
C ALA A 143 -3.59 -7.53 -16.04
N ALA A 144 -3.69 -7.93 -14.78
CA ALA A 144 -3.03 -9.10 -14.23
C ALA A 144 -3.39 -10.40 -14.96
N ARG A 145 -2.40 -11.25 -15.20
CA ARG A 145 -2.51 -12.52 -15.95
C ARG A 145 -2.12 -13.75 -15.15
N GLU A 146 -1.20 -13.59 -14.21
CA GLU A 146 -0.61 -14.71 -13.47
C GLU A 146 -0.75 -14.57 -11.96
N ALA A 147 -0.35 -13.43 -11.40
CA ALA A 147 -0.18 -13.29 -9.96
C ALA A 147 -0.37 -11.85 -9.48
N ILE A 148 -1.08 -11.69 -8.38
CA ILE A 148 -1.21 -10.41 -7.65
C ILE A 148 -0.79 -10.67 -6.19
N TYR A 149 0.22 -9.96 -5.73
CA TYR A 149 0.61 -9.89 -4.32
C TYR A 149 0.29 -8.51 -3.77
N VAL A 150 -0.40 -8.46 -2.64
CA VAL A 150 -0.79 -7.21 -1.98
C VAL A 150 -0.41 -7.25 -0.52
N GLU A 151 0.12 -6.14 -0.02
CA GLU A 151 0.21 -5.86 1.41
C GLU A 151 -0.54 -4.57 1.69
N ASP A 152 -1.49 -4.61 2.60
CA ASP A 152 -2.26 -3.43 3.00
C ASP A 152 -2.81 -3.59 4.42
N GLN A 153 -2.92 -2.49 5.15
CA GLN A 153 -3.55 -2.53 6.47
C GLN A 153 -5.07 -2.76 6.40
N ALA A 154 -5.67 -2.69 5.22
CA ALA A 154 -7.10 -2.84 5.02
C ALA A 154 -7.44 -3.53 3.70
N ILE A 155 -8.50 -4.32 3.70
CA ILE A 155 -9.19 -4.81 2.51
C ILE A 155 -10.64 -4.33 2.61
N GLY A 156 -10.87 -3.04 2.38
CA GLY A 156 -12.12 -2.34 2.68
C GLY A 156 -12.71 -1.55 1.52
N SER A 157 -12.46 -1.96 0.26
CA SER A 157 -13.08 -1.35 -0.93
C SER A 157 -13.84 -2.39 -1.74
N SER A 158 -15.13 -2.15 -1.96
CA SER A 158 -15.97 -3.05 -2.75
C SER A 158 -15.49 -3.17 -4.19
N SER A 159 -15.05 -2.08 -4.80
CA SER A 159 -14.56 -2.07 -6.18
C SER A 159 -13.28 -2.90 -6.35
N ILE A 160 -12.40 -2.88 -5.35
CA ILE A 160 -11.18 -3.72 -5.36
C ILE A 160 -11.54 -5.20 -5.13
N VAL A 161 -12.44 -5.50 -4.19
CA VAL A 161 -12.90 -6.88 -3.97
C VAL A 161 -13.53 -7.45 -5.24
N ASP A 162 -14.40 -6.69 -5.93
CA ASP A 162 -15.00 -7.10 -7.21
C ASP A 162 -13.94 -7.29 -8.31
N ALA A 163 -12.92 -6.45 -8.36
CA ALA A 163 -11.82 -6.57 -9.33
C ALA A 163 -10.94 -7.81 -9.05
N LEU A 164 -10.67 -8.11 -7.77
CA LEU A 164 -9.93 -9.31 -7.36
C LEU A 164 -10.72 -10.58 -7.68
N GLU A 165 -12.03 -10.61 -7.42
CA GLU A 165 -12.91 -11.70 -7.81
C GLU A 165 -12.83 -11.96 -9.33
N ALA A 166 -12.93 -10.89 -10.14
CA ALA A 166 -12.80 -11.01 -11.58
C ALA A 166 -11.39 -11.50 -12.01
N ALA A 167 -10.32 -11.14 -11.31
CA ALA A 167 -8.97 -11.64 -11.56
C ALA A 167 -8.86 -13.14 -11.23
N LEU A 168 -9.39 -13.57 -10.09
CA LEU A 168 -9.46 -14.98 -9.68
C LEU A 168 -10.24 -15.83 -10.70
N CYS A 169 -11.38 -15.33 -11.18
CA CYS A 169 -12.16 -15.97 -12.25
C CYS A 169 -11.38 -16.10 -13.57
N ARG A 170 -10.41 -15.23 -13.84
CA ARG A 170 -9.48 -15.34 -14.98
C ARG A 170 -8.34 -16.34 -14.73
N GLY A 171 -8.23 -16.90 -13.54
CA GLY A 171 -7.16 -17.83 -13.14
C GLY A 171 -5.88 -17.15 -12.65
N VAL A 172 -5.98 -15.93 -12.16
CA VAL A 172 -4.88 -15.23 -11.48
C VAL A 172 -4.78 -15.74 -10.05
N ASP A 173 -3.56 -16.02 -9.57
CA ASP A 173 -3.32 -16.35 -8.17
C ASP A 173 -3.18 -15.03 -7.36
N VAL A 174 -3.82 -14.95 -6.19
CA VAL A 174 -3.86 -13.74 -5.36
C VAL A 174 -3.45 -14.05 -3.92
N VAL A 175 -2.47 -13.33 -3.41
CA VAL A 175 -2.14 -13.28 -1.99
C VAL A 175 -2.35 -11.85 -1.49
N PHE A 176 -3.15 -11.70 -0.46
CA PHE A 176 -3.44 -10.43 0.19
C PHE A 176 -3.02 -10.50 1.66
N LEU A 177 -1.99 -9.74 2.02
CA LEU A 177 -1.45 -9.68 3.37
C LEU A 177 -2.07 -8.52 4.14
N VAL A 178 -2.64 -8.82 5.32
CA VAL A 178 -3.30 -7.85 6.21
C VAL A 178 -2.75 -7.99 7.65
N PRO A 179 -2.99 -7.03 8.55
CA PRO A 179 -2.76 -7.24 9.97
C PRO A 179 -3.59 -8.43 10.50
N GLY A 180 -3.01 -9.31 11.29
CA GLY A 180 -3.73 -10.45 11.86
C GLY A 180 -4.93 -10.05 12.74
N HIS A 181 -4.84 -8.87 13.35
CA HIS A 181 -5.97 -8.21 13.99
C HIS A 181 -6.44 -7.05 13.13
N ALA A 182 -7.66 -7.16 12.60
CA ALA A 182 -8.25 -6.14 11.76
C ALA A 182 -8.33 -4.78 12.48
N HIS A 183 -8.16 -3.70 11.72
CA HIS A 183 -8.31 -2.35 12.25
C HIS A 183 -9.68 -2.15 12.90
N PRO A 184 -9.79 -1.44 14.05
CA PRO A 184 -11.06 -1.27 14.78
C PRO A 184 -12.24 -0.79 13.91
N ALA A 185 -11.99 0.12 12.95
CA ALA A 185 -13.03 0.57 12.05
C ALA A 185 -13.55 -0.54 11.12
N PHE A 186 -12.72 -1.51 10.76
CA PHE A 186 -13.14 -2.68 9.97
C PHE A 186 -14.00 -3.63 10.82
N VAL A 187 -13.62 -3.84 12.09
CA VAL A 187 -14.40 -4.63 13.06
C VAL A 187 -15.76 -3.98 13.32
N GLU A 188 -15.81 -2.65 13.43
CA GLU A 188 -17.06 -1.91 13.58
C GLU A 188 -17.94 -2.04 12.33
N ALA A 189 -17.35 -1.87 11.14
CA ALA A 189 -18.07 -2.01 9.88
C ALA A 189 -18.68 -3.42 9.71
N ARG A 190 -18.01 -4.47 10.19
CA ARG A 190 -18.52 -5.85 10.12
C ARG A 190 -19.80 -6.04 10.93
N ARG A 191 -20.03 -5.22 11.95
CA ARG A 191 -21.25 -5.25 12.77
C ARG A 191 -22.39 -4.43 12.17
N ASP A 192 -22.11 -3.64 11.13
CA ASP A 192 -23.11 -2.81 10.46
C ASP A 192 -23.85 -3.63 9.39
N PRO A 193 -25.19 -3.83 9.52
CA PRO A 193 -25.96 -4.56 8.52
C PRO A 193 -25.88 -3.96 7.11
N ARG A 194 -25.57 -2.66 6.97
CA ARG A 194 -25.39 -2.00 5.68
C ARG A 194 -24.14 -2.45 4.94
N ALA A 195 -23.17 -2.99 5.66
CA ALA A 195 -21.94 -3.53 5.09
C ALA A 195 -22.01 -5.04 4.81
N ALA A 196 -23.13 -5.72 5.11
CA ALA A 196 -23.26 -7.18 4.99
C ALA A 196 -22.87 -7.67 3.58
N SER A 197 -23.35 -7.02 2.54
CA SER A 197 -23.05 -7.38 1.15
C SER A 197 -21.54 -7.29 0.81
N PHE A 198 -20.82 -6.33 1.40
CA PHE A 198 -19.36 -6.24 1.24
C PHE A 198 -18.68 -7.46 1.89
N PHE A 199 -19.08 -7.83 3.09
CA PHE A 199 -18.49 -8.98 3.80
C PHE A 199 -18.84 -10.32 3.17
N GLU A 200 -20.01 -10.44 2.54
CA GLU A 200 -20.36 -11.62 1.72
C GLU A 200 -19.42 -11.75 0.52
N LYS A 201 -19.13 -10.65 -0.18
CA LYS A 201 -18.17 -10.64 -1.29
C LYS A 201 -16.74 -10.95 -0.83
N LEU A 202 -16.30 -10.38 0.29
CA LEU A 202 -14.99 -10.68 0.86
C LEU A 202 -14.87 -12.17 1.22
N ALA A 203 -15.90 -12.73 1.83
CA ALA A 203 -15.95 -14.15 2.17
C ALA A 203 -15.86 -15.02 0.90
N ALA A 204 -16.56 -14.64 -0.18
CA ALA A 204 -16.56 -15.38 -1.44
C ALA A 204 -15.17 -15.45 -2.10
N LEU A 205 -14.27 -14.49 -1.87
CA LEU A 205 -12.88 -14.62 -2.32
C LEU A 205 -12.21 -15.86 -1.74
N GLY A 206 -12.56 -16.24 -0.50
CA GLY A 206 -12.04 -17.43 0.18
C GLY A 206 -12.45 -18.76 -0.45
N ASP A 207 -13.51 -18.77 -1.28
CA ASP A 207 -13.94 -19.96 -2.02
C ASP A 207 -13.01 -20.32 -3.19
N HIS A 208 -12.16 -19.34 -3.63
CA HIS A 208 -11.18 -19.58 -4.68
C HIS A 208 -9.92 -20.24 -4.12
N ALA A 209 -9.54 -21.39 -4.66
CA ALA A 209 -8.31 -22.09 -4.27
C ALA A 209 -7.04 -21.28 -4.56
N SER A 210 -7.11 -20.30 -5.45
CA SER A 210 -6.03 -19.39 -5.83
C SER A 210 -6.00 -18.09 -5.00
N PHE A 211 -6.88 -17.93 -4.00
CA PHE A 211 -6.88 -16.79 -3.09
C PHE A 211 -6.31 -17.15 -1.73
N THR A 212 -5.51 -16.28 -1.16
CA THR A 212 -5.07 -16.35 0.23
C THR A 212 -5.15 -14.99 0.88
N LEU A 213 -6.01 -14.85 1.88
CA LEU A 213 -5.86 -13.80 2.87
C LEU A 213 -4.85 -14.29 3.90
N ALA A 214 -3.84 -13.49 4.23
CA ALA A 214 -2.77 -13.88 5.14
C ALA A 214 -2.41 -12.75 6.10
N ALA A 215 -1.72 -13.12 7.18
CA ALA A 215 -1.09 -12.18 8.10
C ALA A 215 0.29 -12.70 8.49
N ILE A 216 1.08 -11.88 9.19
CA ILE A 216 2.41 -12.24 9.66
C ILE A 216 2.54 -12.08 11.17
N CYS A 217 3.29 -12.99 11.79
CA CYS A 217 3.63 -12.92 13.21
C CYS A 217 5.01 -13.52 13.49
N GLY A 218 5.71 -12.95 14.46
CA GLY A 218 6.94 -13.55 14.99
C GLY A 218 6.61 -14.67 15.98
N SER A 219 7.35 -15.78 15.94
CA SER A 219 7.22 -16.85 16.92
C SER A 219 8.26 -16.72 18.03
N ARG A 220 7.82 -16.64 19.29
CA ARG A 220 8.73 -16.66 20.46
C ARG A 220 9.07 -18.06 20.93
N GLY A 221 8.55 -19.10 20.30
CA GLY A 221 8.53 -20.44 20.86
C GLY A 221 7.44 -20.59 21.95
N ASN A 222 7.24 -21.82 22.42
CA ASN A 222 6.23 -22.14 23.46
C ASN A 222 4.78 -21.74 23.11
N GLY A 223 4.44 -21.63 21.80
CA GLY A 223 3.11 -21.27 21.35
C GLY A 223 2.75 -19.77 21.50
N HIS A 224 3.73 -18.92 21.77
CA HIS A 224 3.53 -17.47 21.80
C HIS A 224 3.89 -16.86 20.45
N TYR A 225 2.97 -16.06 19.91
CA TYR A 225 3.12 -15.34 18.64
C TYR A 225 2.99 -13.84 18.89
N ASP A 226 3.88 -13.07 18.29
CA ASP A 226 3.83 -11.61 18.27
C ASP A 226 3.30 -11.18 16.92
N GLU A 227 2.09 -10.65 16.90
CA GLU A 227 1.51 -10.12 15.67
C GLU A 227 2.35 -8.96 15.16
N VAL A 228 2.61 -8.95 13.86
CA VAL A 228 3.22 -7.85 13.14
C VAL A 228 2.12 -7.06 12.46
N TYR A 229 2.07 -5.76 12.70
CA TYR A 229 1.07 -4.92 12.07
C TYR A 229 1.48 -4.56 10.65
N VAL A 230 0.81 -5.13 9.67
CA VAL A 230 1.02 -4.81 8.25
C VAL A 230 0.48 -3.40 8.00
N HIS A 231 1.38 -2.45 7.81
CA HIS A 231 1.04 -1.06 7.51
C HIS A 231 1.57 -0.63 6.14
N ALA A 232 2.28 -1.49 5.44
CA ALA A 232 2.70 -1.31 4.06
C ALA A 232 1.50 -1.14 3.12
N LYS A 233 1.70 -0.45 2.01
CA LYS A 233 0.78 -0.38 0.88
C LYS A 233 1.58 -0.73 -0.36
N ILE A 234 1.58 -2.01 -0.68
CA ILE A 234 2.33 -2.61 -1.78
C ILE A 234 1.36 -3.38 -2.67
N MET A 235 1.52 -3.28 -3.98
CA MET A 235 0.95 -4.22 -4.93
C MET A 235 2.00 -4.62 -5.96
N LEU A 236 2.22 -5.91 -6.13
CA LEU A 236 3.06 -6.48 -7.17
C LEU A 236 2.18 -7.27 -8.14
N VAL A 237 2.36 -7.06 -9.43
CA VAL A 237 1.61 -7.75 -10.47
C VAL A 237 2.56 -8.42 -11.44
N ASP A 238 2.43 -9.75 -11.60
CA ASP A 238 3.10 -10.58 -12.60
C ASP A 238 4.63 -10.48 -12.61
N ASP A 239 5.27 -10.18 -11.47
CA ASP A 239 6.72 -9.85 -11.38
C ASP A 239 7.15 -8.75 -12.39
N ALA A 240 6.26 -7.87 -12.80
CA ALA A 240 6.50 -6.87 -13.84
C ALA A 240 6.22 -5.44 -13.40
N TRP A 241 5.24 -5.25 -12.53
CA TRP A 241 4.80 -3.94 -12.07
C TRP A 241 4.68 -3.88 -10.55
N THR A 242 5.07 -2.75 -9.98
CA THR A 242 5.05 -2.49 -8.54
C THR A 242 4.36 -1.16 -8.26
N LEU A 243 3.53 -1.13 -7.20
CA LEU A 243 3.02 0.08 -6.57
C LEU A 243 3.45 0.09 -5.10
N ILE A 244 3.94 1.23 -4.64
CA ILE A 244 4.21 1.53 -3.23
C ILE A 244 3.65 2.92 -2.93
N GLY A 245 2.94 3.06 -1.79
CA GLY A 245 2.34 4.35 -1.48
C GLY A 245 1.77 4.49 -0.09
N SER A 246 0.89 5.47 0.05
CA SER A 246 0.16 5.73 1.29
C SER A 246 -1.32 5.35 1.23
N THR A 247 -1.84 4.99 0.05
CA THR A 247 -3.25 4.70 -0.19
C THR A 247 -3.62 3.34 0.37
N ASN A 248 -4.43 3.30 1.42
CA ASN A 248 -5.03 2.04 1.86
C ASN A 248 -6.10 1.56 0.88
N ILE A 249 -6.24 0.27 0.73
CA ILE A 249 -7.36 -0.35 -0.01
C ILE A 249 -8.64 -0.22 0.82
N ALA A 250 -9.14 1.02 0.91
CA ALA A 250 -10.31 1.41 1.67
C ALA A 250 -11.04 2.57 0.99
N GLU A 251 -12.37 2.57 1.07
CA GLU A 251 -13.22 3.63 0.48
C GLU A 251 -12.81 5.03 0.92
N ARG A 252 -12.37 5.19 2.18
CA ARG A 252 -11.92 6.47 2.69
C ARG A 252 -10.68 6.97 1.97
N SER A 253 -9.66 6.13 1.80
CA SER A 253 -8.41 6.50 1.13
C SER A 253 -8.58 6.75 -0.36
N PHE A 254 -9.54 6.07 -1.01
CA PHE A 254 -9.82 6.28 -2.44
C PHE A 254 -10.69 7.51 -2.73
N HIS A 255 -11.45 8.04 -1.74
CA HIS A 255 -12.46 9.05 -2.02
C HIS A 255 -12.42 10.28 -1.11
N ARG A 256 -11.75 10.25 0.03
CA ARG A 256 -11.84 11.31 1.05
C ARG A 256 -10.51 11.81 1.58
N ASP A 257 -9.56 10.90 1.80
CA ASP A 257 -8.24 11.28 2.29
C ASP A 257 -7.39 11.85 1.14
N THR A 258 -6.28 12.48 1.46
CA THR A 258 -5.25 12.79 0.47
C THR A 258 -4.20 11.70 0.51
N GLU A 259 -3.97 11.05 -0.63
CA GLU A 259 -3.01 9.95 -0.75
C GLU A 259 -2.04 10.17 -1.91
N LEU A 260 -0.92 9.45 -1.87
CA LEU A 260 0.12 9.50 -2.89
C LEU A 260 0.73 8.11 -3.06
N ASN A 261 0.82 7.65 -4.30
CA ASN A 261 1.49 6.42 -4.66
C ASN A 261 2.52 6.68 -5.75
N ALA A 262 3.56 5.86 -5.77
CA ALA A 262 4.49 5.73 -6.88
C ALA A 262 4.44 4.29 -7.39
N SER A 263 4.37 4.13 -8.69
CA SER A 263 4.42 2.82 -9.33
C SER A 263 5.43 2.80 -10.46
N PHE A 264 5.95 1.62 -10.78
CA PHE A 264 6.93 1.45 -11.82
C PHE A 264 6.78 0.12 -12.55
N TRP A 265 7.27 0.09 -13.80
CA TRP A 265 7.37 -1.11 -14.65
C TRP A 265 8.83 -1.51 -14.78
N HIS A 266 9.26 -2.49 -14.00
CA HIS A 266 10.60 -3.08 -14.13
C HIS A 266 10.63 -4.49 -13.54
N ALA A 267 10.65 -5.49 -14.41
CA ALA A 267 10.50 -6.88 -14.02
C ALA A 267 11.58 -7.35 -13.03
N GLU A 268 12.83 -6.97 -13.25
CA GLU A 268 13.93 -7.38 -12.37
C GLU A 268 13.75 -6.83 -10.94
N THR A 269 13.44 -5.53 -10.81
CA THR A 269 13.22 -4.90 -9.50
C THR A 269 11.95 -5.44 -8.81
N THR A 270 10.85 -5.59 -9.55
CA THR A 270 9.60 -6.14 -9.00
C THR A 270 9.83 -7.56 -8.48
N ARG A 271 10.49 -8.40 -9.27
CA ARG A 271 10.81 -9.77 -8.87
C ARG A 271 11.77 -9.81 -7.67
N SER A 272 12.80 -8.97 -7.65
CA SER A 272 13.73 -8.90 -6.52
C SER A 272 13.00 -8.52 -5.24
N LEU A 273 12.12 -7.52 -5.28
CA LEU A 273 11.30 -7.13 -4.14
C LEU A 273 10.40 -8.29 -3.67
N ARG A 274 9.73 -9.00 -4.58
CA ARG A 274 8.94 -10.18 -4.21
C ARG A 274 9.80 -11.25 -3.53
N VAL A 275 10.99 -11.53 -4.07
CA VAL A 275 11.90 -12.54 -3.50
C VAL A 275 12.30 -12.16 -2.08
N GLU A 276 12.65 -10.89 -1.84
CA GLU A 276 13.03 -10.40 -0.51
C GLU A 276 11.86 -10.47 0.48
N LEU A 277 10.67 -10.02 0.09
CA LEU A 277 9.46 -10.11 0.92
C LEU A 277 9.12 -11.57 1.25
N PHE A 278 9.22 -12.48 0.29
CA PHE A 278 8.91 -13.89 0.51
C PHE A 278 10.00 -14.60 1.31
N GLN A 279 11.26 -14.19 1.18
CA GLN A 279 12.32 -14.67 2.07
C GLN A 279 12.03 -14.26 3.53
N GLU A 280 11.56 -13.05 3.76
CA GLU A 280 11.16 -12.58 5.09
C GLU A 280 9.92 -13.34 5.59
N HIS A 281 8.85 -13.36 4.80
CA HIS A 281 7.56 -13.89 5.24
C HIS A 281 7.50 -15.41 5.32
N LEU A 282 8.19 -16.11 4.42
CA LEU A 282 8.13 -17.57 4.33
C LEU A 282 9.39 -18.26 4.88
N GLY A 283 10.48 -17.51 5.08
CA GLY A 283 11.79 -18.09 5.38
C GLY A 283 12.33 -18.94 4.23
N ARG A 284 11.92 -18.66 2.99
CA ARG A 284 12.23 -19.46 1.80
C ARG A 284 12.80 -18.59 0.67
N ASP A 285 13.87 -19.08 0.07
CA ASP A 285 14.37 -18.51 -1.19
C ASP A 285 13.43 -18.90 -2.34
N THR A 286 12.85 -17.89 -2.99
CA THR A 286 11.95 -18.03 -4.13
C THR A 286 12.57 -17.55 -5.45
N THR A 287 13.90 -17.33 -5.48
CA THR A 287 14.62 -16.84 -6.67
C THR A 287 14.42 -17.75 -7.89
N GLY A 288 14.28 -19.06 -7.70
CA GLY A 288 14.05 -20.04 -8.77
C GLY A 288 12.60 -20.16 -9.25
N LEU A 289 11.65 -19.45 -8.62
CA LEU A 289 10.23 -19.55 -8.92
C LEU A 289 9.75 -18.34 -9.74
N ASP A 290 8.82 -18.58 -10.68
CA ASP A 290 8.02 -17.50 -11.26
C ASP A 290 6.99 -16.97 -10.26
N ALA A 291 6.31 -15.88 -10.60
CA ALA A 291 5.35 -15.20 -9.73
C ALA A 291 4.25 -16.17 -9.25
N ARG A 292 3.65 -16.92 -10.16
CA ARG A 292 2.57 -17.87 -9.86
C ARG A 292 3.03 -18.99 -8.91
N ALA A 293 4.16 -19.62 -9.22
CA ALA A 293 4.70 -20.69 -8.38
C ALA A 293 5.08 -20.18 -6.98
N ALA A 294 5.59 -18.96 -6.89
CA ALA A 294 5.93 -18.33 -5.62
C ALA A 294 4.67 -18.02 -4.77
N LEU A 295 3.60 -17.52 -5.39
CA LEU A 295 2.33 -17.28 -4.68
C LEU A 295 1.69 -18.60 -4.18
N ARG A 296 1.78 -19.67 -4.97
CA ARG A 296 1.30 -20.99 -4.54
C ARG A 296 2.10 -21.54 -3.37
N LEU A 297 3.41 -21.36 -3.37
CA LEU A 297 4.24 -21.70 -2.21
C LEU A 297 3.85 -20.87 -0.98
N PHE A 298 3.57 -19.56 -1.16
CA PHE A 298 3.07 -18.70 -0.08
C PHE A 298 1.77 -19.27 0.51
N HIS A 299 0.82 -19.59 -0.36
CA HIS A 299 -0.46 -20.20 0.01
C HIS A 299 -0.27 -21.51 0.81
N GLU A 300 0.59 -22.40 0.35
CA GLU A 300 0.85 -23.69 1.02
C GLU A 300 1.43 -23.49 2.43
N ILE A 301 2.44 -22.62 2.55
CA ILE A 301 3.09 -22.33 3.83
C ILE A 301 2.11 -21.62 4.79
N ALA A 302 1.39 -20.61 4.30
CA ALA A 302 0.45 -19.85 5.12
C ALA A 302 -0.66 -20.75 5.70
N ARG A 303 -1.22 -21.64 4.91
CA ARG A 303 -2.22 -22.61 5.38
C ARG A 303 -1.64 -23.62 6.38
N ALA A 304 -0.46 -24.17 6.09
CA ALA A 304 0.19 -25.08 7.03
C ALA A 304 0.54 -24.40 8.36
N ASN A 305 0.83 -23.10 8.32
CA ASN A 305 1.11 -22.32 9.52
C ASN A 305 -0.15 -22.01 10.33
N ASP A 306 -1.30 -21.82 9.69
CA ASP A 306 -2.58 -21.68 10.40
C ASP A 306 -2.89 -22.95 11.21
N ASP A 307 -2.74 -24.13 10.61
CA ASP A 307 -2.82 -25.42 11.31
C ASP A 307 -1.81 -25.51 12.47
N ARG A 308 -0.58 -25.05 12.27
CA ARG A 308 0.45 -25.03 13.31
C ARG A 308 0.07 -24.11 14.47
N ARG A 309 -0.49 -22.92 14.18
CA ARG A 309 -0.97 -21.99 15.21
C ARG A 309 -2.08 -22.58 16.06
N ALA A 310 -3.04 -23.25 15.45
CA ALA A 310 -4.13 -23.94 16.14
C ALA A 310 -3.61 -24.96 17.17
N PHE A 311 -2.42 -25.54 16.94
CA PHE A 311 -1.76 -26.51 17.84
C PHE A 311 -0.56 -25.95 18.59
N TRP A 312 -0.38 -24.62 18.67
CA TRP A 312 0.68 -23.95 19.41
C TRP A 312 2.11 -24.33 18.95
N LYS A 313 2.27 -24.67 17.67
CA LYS A 313 3.54 -25.09 17.09
C LYS A 313 4.31 -23.91 16.52
N GLN A 314 5.62 -24.10 16.36
CA GLN A 314 6.45 -23.13 15.65
C GLN A 314 6.07 -23.05 14.18
N LEU A 315 6.02 -21.83 13.65
CA LEU A 315 5.76 -21.54 12.24
C LEU A 315 6.99 -21.75 11.39
N GLU A 316 6.77 -21.95 10.12
CA GLU A 316 7.77 -21.83 9.07
C GLU A 316 7.69 -20.40 8.51
N GLY A 317 8.72 -19.60 8.71
CA GLY A 317 8.63 -18.17 8.44
C GLY A 317 7.67 -17.44 9.38
N LEU A 318 6.99 -16.43 8.87
CA LEU A 318 6.10 -15.52 9.61
C LEU A 318 4.64 -15.62 9.16
N ALA A 319 4.40 -15.94 7.87
CA ALA A 319 3.07 -15.87 7.26
C ALA A 319 2.15 -17.00 7.71
N TYR A 320 0.87 -16.68 7.96
CA TYR A 320 -0.19 -17.64 8.22
C TYR A 320 -1.49 -17.21 7.53
N ALA A 321 -2.33 -18.18 7.19
CA ALA A 321 -3.61 -17.91 6.56
C ALA A 321 -4.62 -17.32 7.55
N VAL A 322 -5.48 -16.46 7.05
CA VAL A 322 -6.59 -15.84 7.77
C VAL A 322 -7.89 -16.19 7.02
N ASP A 323 -8.91 -16.59 7.74
CA ASP A 323 -10.22 -16.87 7.14
C ASP A 323 -10.94 -15.55 6.79
N PRO A 324 -11.24 -15.28 5.50
CA PRO A 324 -11.98 -14.08 5.09
C PRO A 324 -13.38 -14.00 5.72
N VAL A 325 -13.98 -15.15 6.06
CA VAL A 325 -15.29 -15.21 6.73
C VAL A 325 -15.21 -14.67 8.16
N GLU A 326 -14.12 -14.92 8.86
CA GLU A 326 -13.93 -14.54 10.27
C GLU A 326 -13.12 -13.27 10.47
N TYR A 327 -12.43 -12.78 9.43
CA TYR A 327 -11.56 -11.61 9.55
C TYR A 327 -12.33 -10.38 10.01
N GLY A 328 -11.98 -9.87 11.19
CA GLY A 328 -12.64 -8.73 11.85
C GLY A 328 -13.97 -9.05 12.53
N ALA A 329 -14.29 -10.33 12.75
CA ALA A 329 -15.49 -10.76 13.47
C ALA A 329 -15.38 -10.56 15.00
#